data_f02ad637e99e38ce8e6d57391431a3f2
#
_entry.id   f02ad637e99e38ce8e6d57391431a3f2
#
_cell.length_a   1.000
_cell.length_b   1.000
_cell.length_c   1.000
_cell.angle_alpha   90.00
_cell.angle_beta   90.00
_cell.angle_gamma   90.00
#
_symmetry.space_group_name_H-M   'P 1'
#
loop_
_entity.id
_entity.type
_entity.pdbx_description
1 polymer ?
#
loop_
_entity_poly.entity_id
_entity_poly.type
_entity_poly.pdbx_seq_one_letter_code
_entity_poly.pdbx_strand_id
1 'polypeptide(L)'
;MSAPDPFLRPAFSPGSRLRRLVWGIACALLFRFSPRPMHGWRSFVLRLFGAKLGRHCHIYPGARIWAPWNLICGDFASIADGATVYNPSPVILGPHAIVSQEAYLCGATHDYEDPDFPLTSAEIHIGEYAWICARATVQPGITVGNGAVLALGSVATRNLDPWTVYAGVPARKIKQRTPRTS
;
A
#
# COMPACT_ATOMS: atom_id res chain seq x y z
N MET A 1 12.46 -39.99 -7.06
CA MET A 1 12.76 -38.56 -7.42
C MET A 1 12.25 -37.73 -6.26
N SER A 2 13.12 -37.06 -5.53
CA SER A 2 12.72 -36.14 -4.46
C SER A 2 11.89 -34.98 -5.05
N ALA A 3 10.81 -34.57 -4.37
CA ALA A 3 10.05 -33.41 -4.78
C ALA A 3 10.98 -32.19 -4.86
N PRO A 4 10.81 -31.27 -5.83
CA PRO A 4 11.63 -30.08 -5.93
C PRO A 4 11.45 -29.23 -4.68
N ASP A 5 12.55 -28.70 -4.17
CA ASP A 5 12.59 -27.82 -2.99
C ASP A 5 11.53 -26.71 -3.11
N PRO A 6 10.61 -26.55 -2.14
CA PRO A 6 9.57 -25.53 -2.15
C PRO A 6 10.09 -24.11 -2.35
N PHE A 7 11.28 -23.80 -1.79
CA PHE A 7 11.91 -22.50 -1.90
C PHE A 7 12.39 -22.14 -3.32
N LEU A 8 12.49 -23.13 -4.21
CA LEU A 8 12.81 -22.91 -5.63
C LEU A 8 11.56 -22.64 -6.49
N ARG A 9 10.37 -22.81 -5.94
CA ARG A 9 9.12 -22.54 -6.67
C ARG A 9 8.87 -21.05 -6.79
N PRO A 10 8.63 -20.54 -8.01
CA PRO A 10 8.33 -19.12 -8.20
C PRO A 10 6.98 -18.75 -7.59
N ALA A 11 6.96 -17.81 -6.65
CA ALA A 11 5.74 -17.31 -6.01
C ALA A 11 4.77 -16.62 -6.98
N PHE A 12 5.22 -16.18 -8.17
CA PHE A 12 4.41 -15.45 -9.13
C PHE A 12 4.50 -16.06 -10.53
N SER A 13 3.37 -16.03 -11.27
CA SER A 13 3.28 -16.51 -12.65
C SER A 13 4.22 -15.74 -13.60
N PRO A 14 4.64 -16.36 -14.74
CA PRO A 14 5.45 -15.67 -15.74
C PRO A 14 4.81 -14.37 -16.26
N GLY A 15 3.48 -14.37 -16.47
CA GLY A 15 2.74 -13.18 -16.89
C GLY A 15 2.82 -12.05 -15.86
N SER A 16 2.73 -12.35 -14.56
CA SER A 16 2.91 -11.36 -13.49
C SER A 16 4.33 -10.80 -13.48
N ARG A 17 5.34 -11.64 -13.72
CA ARG A 17 6.74 -11.20 -13.80
C ARG A 17 6.97 -10.25 -14.97
N LEU A 18 6.43 -10.58 -16.16
CA LEU A 18 6.54 -9.73 -17.34
C LEU A 18 5.86 -8.37 -17.12
N ARG A 19 4.62 -8.37 -16.58
CA ARG A 19 3.92 -7.11 -16.26
C ARG A 19 4.72 -6.23 -15.30
N ARG A 20 5.34 -6.82 -14.28
CA ARG A 20 6.19 -6.10 -13.33
C ARG A 20 7.49 -5.57 -13.96
N LEU A 21 8.10 -6.34 -14.86
CA LEU A 21 9.28 -5.87 -15.60
C LEU A 21 8.94 -4.64 -16.44
N VAL A 22 7.86 -4.70 -17.23
CA VAL A 22 7.40 -3.56 -18.05
C VAL A 22 7.06 -2.35 -17.17
N TRP A 23 6.34 -2.58 -16.04
CA TRP A 23 6.09 -1.52 -15.06
C TRP A 23 7.38 -0.95 -14.47
N GLY A 24 8.35 -1.78 -14.11
CA GLY A 24 9.64 -1.34 -13.56
C GLY A 24 10.38 -0.39 -14.52
N ILE A 25 10.42 -0.72 -15.80
CA ILE A 25 11.03 0.13 -16.84
C ILE A 25 10.25 1.45 -16.96
N ALA A 26 8.93 1.40 -17.09
CA ALA A 26 8.09 2.59 -17.17
C ALA A 26 8.21 3.47 -15.91
N CYS A 27 8.23 2.86 -14.74
CA CYS A 27 8.43 3.56 -13.47
C CYS A 27 9.77 4.29 -13.42
N ALA A 28 10.84 3.64 -13.85
CA ALA A 28 12.17 4.24 -13.89
C ALA A 28 12.24 5.42 -14.87
N LEU A 29 11.65 5.31 -16.06
CA LEU A 29 11.77 6.31 -17.11
C LEU A 29 10.76 7.46 -17.00
N LEU A 30 9.51 7.16 -16.63
CA LEU A 30 8.40 8.11 -16.76
C LEU A 30 7.86 8.61 -15.41
N PHE A 31 8.06 7.84 -14.34
CA PHE A 31 7.45 8.14 -13.05
C PHE A 31 8.46 8.77 -12.08
N ARG A 32 9.59 8.11 -11.84
CA ARG A 32 10.54 8.42 -10.76
C ARG A 32 11.25 9.76 -10.95
N PHE A 33 11.57 10.14 -12.19
CA PHE A 33 12.28 11.39 -12.51
C PHE A 33 11.33 12.55 -12.84
N SER A 34 10.02 12.35 -12.71
CA SER A 34 9.07 13.43 -12.95
C SER A 34 9.16 14.51 -11.86
N PRO A 35 9.08 15.80 -12.18
CA PRO A 35 9.04 16.89 -11.20
C PRO A 35 7.96 16.70 -10.13
N ARG A 36 8.23 17.11 -8.90
CA ARG A 36 7.31 16.92 -7.75
C ARG A 36 5.86 17.38 -8.02
N PRO A 37 5.59 18.54 -8.60
CA PRO A 37 4.22 19.01 -8.80
C PRO A 37 3.45 18.23 -9.88
N MET A 38 4.08 17.35 -10.65
CA MET A 38 3.43 16.58 -11.72
C MET A 38 2.64 15.36 -11.19
N HIS A 39 1.77 15.56 -10.19
CA HIS A 39 0.92 14.48 -9.65
C HIS A 39 -0.05 13.92 -10.70
N GLY A 40 -0.61 14.80 -11.55
CA GLY A 40 -1.49 14.39 -12.65
C GLY A 40 -0.82 13.47 -13.65
N TRP A 41 0.44 13.74 -14.01
CA TRP A 41 1.25 12.89 -14.89
C TRP A 41 1.45 11.49 -14.27
N ARG A 42 1.86 11.42 -13.01
CA ARG A 42 2.08 10.14 -12.32
C ARG A 42 0.78 9.34 -12.20
N SER A 43 -0.33 10.02 -11.92
CA SER A 43 -1.65 9.38 -11.90
C SER A 43 -2.04 8.84 -13.28
N PHE A 44 -1.74 9.57 -14.35
CA PHE A 44 -1.96 9.10 -15.73
C PHE A 44 -1.13 7.85 -16.02
N VAL A 45 0.18 7.88 -15.73
CA VAL A 45 1.05 6.71 -15.93
C VAL A 45 0.54 5.50 -15.15
N LEU A 46 0.16 5.66 -13.87
CA LEU A 46 -0.39 4.57 -13.08
C LEU A 46 -1.68 3.99 -13.66
N ARG A 47 -2.58 4.84 -14.18
CA ARG A 47 -3.82 4.39 -14.84
C ARG A 47 -3.55 3.58 -16.11
N LEU A 48 -2.53 3.95 -16.91
CA LEU A 48 -2.11 3.15 -18.07
C LEU A 48 -1.69 1.72 -17.68
N PHE A 49 -1.16 1.55 -16.46
CA PHE A 49 -0.80 0.26 -15.89
C PHE A 49 -1.91 -0.38 -15.05
N GLY A 50 -3.15 0.12 -15.14
CA GLY A 50 -4.34 -0.50 -14.57
C GLY A 50 -4.71 -0.02 -13.16
N ALA A 51 -4.05 1.00 -12.59
CA ALA A 51 -4.48 1.59 -11.33
C ALA A 51 -5.83 2.32 -11.50
N LYS A 52 -6.69 2.19 -10.49
CA LYS A 52 -7.97 2.91 -10.42
C LYS A 52 -7.81 4.09 -9.47
N LEU A 53 -7.60 5.28 -9.99
CA LEU A 53 -7.35 6.49 -9.20
C LEU A 53 -8.49 7.48 -9.36
N GLY A 54 -8.95 8.04 -8.26
CA GLY A 54 -9.88 9.15 -8.23
C GLY A 54 -9.25 10.46 -8.71
N ARG A 55 -9.99 11.56 -8.53
CA ARG A 55 -9.53 12.91 -8.90
C ARG A 55 -8.52 13.43 -7.88
N HIS A 56 -7.61 14.29 -8.34
CA HIS A 56 -6.67 15.01 -7.48
C HIS A 56 -5.84 14.13 -6.53
N CYS A 57 -5.52 12.88 -6.92
CA CYS A 57 -4.61 12.05 -6.16
C CYS A 57 -3.20 12.65 -6.18
N HIS A 58 -2.56 12.73 -5.02
CA HIS A 58 -1.20 13.22 -4.86
C HIS A 58 -0.22 12.06 -4.71
N ILE A 59 0.24 11.50 -5.82
CA ILE A 59 1.27 10.46 -5.80
C ILE A 59 2.63 11.13 -6.00
N TYR A 60 3.57 10.89 -5.09
CA TYR A 60 4.89 11.49 -5.13
C TYR A 60 5.89 10.65 -5.94
N PRO A 61 6.94 11.25 -6.53
CA PRO A 61 7.86 10.53 -7.43
C PRO A 61 8.66 9.43 -6.73
N GLY A 62 8.90 9.55 -5.43
CA GLY A 62 9.57 8.53 -4.62
C GLY A 62 8.66 7.42 -4.11
N ALA A 63 7.36 7.43 -4.39
CA ALA A 63 6.44 6.36 -4.02
C ALA A 63 6.79 5.07 -4.78
N ARG A 64 6.81 3.94 -4.07
CA ARG A 64 7.13 2.61 -4.61
C ARG A 64 5.88 1.77 -4.70
N ILE A 65 5.31 1.63 -5.89
CA ILE A 65 4.10 0.84 -6.13
C ILE A 65 4.50 -0.43 -6.86
N TRP A 66 4.28 -1.58 -6.22
CA TRP A 66 4.72 -2.87 -6.73
C TRP A 66 3.87 -3.36 -7.92
N ALA A 67 2.53 -3.18 -7.83
CA ALA A 67 1.57 -3.60 -8.85
C ALA A 67 0.49 -2.52 -9.04
N PRO A 68 0.65 -1.58 -9.99
CA PRO A 68 -0.36 -0.54 -10.22
C PRO A 68 -1.77 -1.08 -10.45
N TRP A 69 -1.93 -2.22 -11.11
CA TRP A 69 -3.21 -2.86 -11.39
C TRP A 69 -3.97 -3.36 -10.15
N ASN A 70 -3.30 -3.42 -9.00
CA ASN A 70 -3.89 -3.74 -7.69
C ASN A 70 -3.94 -2.50 -6.77
N LEU A 71 -3.84 -1.28 -7.33
CA LEU A 71 -3.96 -0.05 -6.57
C LEU A 71 -5.27 0.66 -6.90
N ILE A 72 -6.05 0.95 -5.86
CA ILE A 72 -7.29 1.72 -5.95
C ILE A 72 -7.17 2.89 -4.98
N CYS A 73 -7.38 4.11 -5.46
CA CYS A 73 -7.38 5.31 -4.62
C CYS A 73 -8.65 6.13 -4.88
N GLY A 74 -9.33 6.54 -3.83
CA GLY A 74 -10.39 7.53 -3.87
C GLY A 74 -9.88 8.95 -4.18
N ASP A 75 -10.78 9.88 -4.33
CA ASP A 75 -10.47 11.29 -4.60
C ASP A 75 -9.53 11.85 -3.50
N PHE A 76 -8.57 12.68 -3.89
CA PHE A 76 -7.63 13.37 -3.00
C PHE A 76 -6.73 12.44 -2.13
N ALA A 77 -6.69 11.14 -2.40
CA ALA A 77 -5.77 10.25 -1.71
C ALA A 77 -4.31 10.61 -2.02
N SER A 78 -3.43 10.40 -1.04
CA SER A 78 -2.01 10.77 -1.14
C SER A 78 -1.09 9.62 -0.76
N ILE A 79 -0.04 9.39 -1.58
CA ILE A 79 1.06 8.46 -1.31
C ILE A 79 2.37 9.22 -1.40
N ALA A 80 3.03 9.43 -0.28
CA ALA A 80 4.22 10.27 -0.15
C ALA A 80 5.52 9.58 -0.64
N ASP A 81 6.60 10.37 -0.70
CA ASP A 81 7.92 9.88 -1.08
C ASP A 81 8.41 8.75 -0.15
N GLY A 82 9.01 7.73 -0.73
CA GLY A 82 9.54 6.58 0.01
C GLY A 82 8.48 5.60 0.53
N ALA A 83 7.19 5.98 0.52
CA ALA A 83 6.15 5.05 0.88
C ALA A 83 6.15 3.85 -0.07
N THR A 84 6.03 2.65 0.50
CA THR A 84 6.04 1.40 -0.26
C THR A 84 4.67 0.73 -0.18
N VAL A 85 4.09 0.48 -1.35
CA VAL A 85 2.84 -0.27 -1.51
C VAL A 85 3.19 -1.61 -2.14
N TYR A 86 3.44 -2.61 -1.29
CA TYR A 86 3.67 -3.99 -1.71
C TYR A 86 2.32 -4.70 -1.79
N ASN A 87 1.75 -4.74 -3.00
CA ASN A 87 0.35 -5.08 -3.26
C ASN A 87 0.16 -6.24 -4.25
N PRO A 88 0.59 -7.48 -3.91
CA PRO A 88 0.20 -8.66 -4.68
C PRO A 88 -1.32 -8.86 -4.72
N SER A 89 -2.01 -8.56 -3.62
CA SER A 89 -3.47 -8.39 -3.51
C SER A 89 -3.84 -6.90 -3.54
N PRO A 90 -5.10 -6.51 -3.76
CA PRO A 90 -5.54 -5.12 -3.82
C PRO A 90 -5.17 -4.32 -2.57
N VAL A 91 -4.75 -3.08 -2.78
CA VAL A 91 -4.64 -2.04 -1.77
C VAL A 91 -5.58 -0.91 -2.14
N ILE A 92 -6.50 -0.62 -1.24
CA ILE A 92 -7.59 0.34 -1.45
C ILE A 92 -7.42 1.49 -0.46
N LEU A 93 -7.26 2.70 -0.99
CA LEU A 93 -7.25 3.94 -0.22
C LEU A 93 -8.56 4.69 -0.46
N GLY A 94 -9.30 4.97 0.60
CA GLY A 94 -10.49 5.82 0.55
C GLY A 94 -10.17 7.27 0.20
N PRO A 95 -11.18 8.10 -0.06
CA PRO A 95 -11.00 9.53 -0.31
C PRO A 95 -10.22 10.19 0.83
N HIS A 96 -9.36 11.15 0.50
CA HIS A 96 -8.54 11.88 1.48
C HIS A 96 -7.64 11.01 2.37
N ALA A 97 -7.46 9.72 2.09
CA ALA A 97 -6.53 8.87 2.81
C ALA A 97 -5.08 9.31 2.54
N ILE A 98 -4.26 9.30 3.58
CA ILE A 98 -2.86 9.74 3.50
C ILE A 98 -1.94 8.60 3.91
N VAL A 99 -1.01 8.25 3.01
CA VAL A 99 0.12 7.36 3.28
C VAL A 99 1.38 8.22 3.27
N SER A 100 1.94 8.46 4.45
CA SER A 100 3.08 9.36 4.64
C SER A 100 4.42 8.73 4.24
N GLN A 101 5.48 9.52 4.37
CA GLN A 101 6.83 9.18 3.94
C GLN A 101 7.31 7.85 4.55
N GLU A 102 7.91 7.01 3.72
CA GLU A 102 8.50 5.73 4.15
C GLU A 102 7.52 4.76 4.84
N ALA A 103 6.21 5.04 4.82
CA ALA A 103 5.22 4.09 5.31
C ALA A 103 5.20 2.84 4.44
N TYR A 104 4.88 1.68 5.04
CA TYR A 104 4.85 0.41 4.35
C TYR A 104 3.48 -0.25 4.43
N LEU A 105 2.82 -0.40 3.28
CA LEU A 105 1.61 -1.20 3.14
C LEU A 105 2.04 -2.59 2.64
N CYS A 106 2.12 -3.54 3.56
CA CYS A 106 2.62 -4.89 3.33
C CYS A 106 1.46 -5.83 2.98
N GLY A 107 1.14 -5.98 1.69
CA GLY A 107 0.00 -6.78 1.21
C GLY A 107 0.26 -8.29 1.15
N ALA A 108 1.45 -8.78 1.54
CA ALA A 108 1.75 -10.21 1.55
C ALA A 108 2.76 -10.60 2.64
N THR A 109 2.70 -11.87 3.02
CA THR A 109 3.61 -12.53 3.94
C THR A 109 3.79 -13.99 3.49
N HIS A 110 4.53 -14.79 4.23
CA HIS A 110 4.59 -16.23 4.04
C HIS A 110 3.86 -16.94 5.19
N ASP A 111 3.25 -18.09 4.87
CA ASP A 111 2.79 -19.00 5.91
C ASP A 111 4.01 -19.78 6.44
N TYR A 112 4.53 -19.35 7.57
CA TYR A 112 5.72 -19.95 8.18
C TYR A 112 5.41 -21.25 8.96
N GLU A 113 4.13 -21.58 9.18
CA GLU A 113 3.71 -22.84 9.76
C GLU A 113 3.61 -23.96 8.71
N ASP A 114 3.44 -23.58 7.43
CA ASP A 114 3.40 -24.52 6.31
C ASP A 114 4.83 -24.89 5.87
N PRO A 115 5.18 -26.21 5.84
CA PRO A 115 6.51 -26.65 5.38
C PRO A 115 6.89 -26.19 3.96
N ASP A 116 5.91 -25.94 3.09
CA ASP A 116 6.12 -25.40 1.74
C ASP A 116 6.34 -23.88 1.72
N PHE A 117 6.21 -23.18 2.88
CA PHE A 117 6.42 -21.75 3.05
C PHE A 117 5.77 -20.89 1.96
N PRO A 118 4.48 -21.11 1.62
CA PRO A 118 3.85 -20.43 0.50
C PRO A 118 3.69 -18.93 0.78
N LEU A 119 3.78 -18.12 -0.29
CA LEU A 119 3.41 -16.72 -0.22
C LEU A 119 1.90 -16.58 -0.07
N THR A 120 1.46 -15.91 0.97
CA THR A 120 0.08 -15.53 1.21
C THR A 120 -0.10 -14.03 1.05
N SER A 121 -1.23 -13.59 0.50
CA SER A 121 -1.51 -12.16 0.31
C SER A 121 -2.97 -11.86 0.62
N ALA A 122 -3.23 -10.69 1.18
CA ALA A 122 -4.57 -10.25 1.53
C ALA A 122 -4.73 -8.75 1.24
N GLU A 123 -5.96 -8.34 0.98
CA GLU A 123 -6.30 -6.94 0.70
C GLU A 123 -6.02 -6.04 1.91
N ILE A 124 -5.57 -4.82 1.65
CA ILE A 124 -5.45 -3.76 2.66
C ILE A 124 -6.45 -2.66 2.32
N HIS A 125 -7.25 -2.28 3.31
CA HIS A 125 -8.20 -1.18 3.20
C HIS A 125 -7.79 -0.02 4.11
N ILE A 126 -7.55 1.14 3.53
CA ILE A 126 -7.30 2.40 4.26
C ILE A 126 -8.53 3.28 4.07
N GLY A 127 -9.28 3.51 5.12
CA GLY A 127 -10.53 4.24 5.10
C GLY A 127 -10.40 5.72 4.72
N GLU A 128 -11.51 6.36 4.45
CA GLU A 128 -11.60 7.78 4.16
C GLU A 128 -11.03 8.62 5.31
N TYR A 129 -10.24 9.67 5.01
CA TYR A 129 -9.54 10.51 6.00
C TYR A 129 -8.59 9.75 6.94
N ALA A 130 -8.33 8.47 6.73
CA ALA A 130 -7.34 7.75 7.52
C ALA A 130 -5.92 8.23 7.22
N TRP A 131 -5.06 8.19 8.21
CA TRP A 131 -3.69 8.65 8.12
C TRP A 131 -2.70 7.59 8.59
N ILE A 132 -1.94 7.05 7.68
CA ILE A 132 -0.79 6.20 7.95
C ILE A 132 0.42 7.14 8.04
N CYS A 133 0.89 7.40 9.25
CA CYS A 133 2.00 8.31 9.49
C CYS A 133 3.33 7.75 8.94
N ALA A 134 4.36 8.60 8.91
CA ALA A 134 5.65 8.23 8.38
C ALA A 134 6.21 6.96 9.06
N ARG A 135 6.83 6.07 8.26
CA ARG A 135 7.42 4.80 8.70
C ARG A 135 6.47 3.84 9.40
N ALA A 136 5.17 4.11 9.41
CA ALA A 136 4.20 3.17 9.95
C ALA A 136 3.98 2.01 8.97
N THR A 137 3.68 0.83 9.51
CA THR A 137 3.48 -0.40 8.72
C THR A 137 2.06 -0.93 8.93
N VAL A 138 1.41 -1.31 7.84
CA VAL A 138 0.13 -2.02 7.83
C VAL A 138 0.35 -3.43 7.30
N GLN A 139 -0.02 -4.45 8.08
CA GLN A 139 0.13 -5.86 7.70
C GLN A 139 -0.96 -6.31 6.72
N PRO A 140 -0.78 -7.50 6.07
CA PRO A 140 -1.77 -8.05 5.14
C PRO A 140 -3.15 -8.25 5.79
N GLY A 141 -4.21 -8.00 5.04
CA GLY A 141 -5.59 -8.21 5.48
C GLY A 141 -6.15 -7.16 6.44
N ILE A 142 -5.40 -6.09 6.72
CA ILE A 142 -5.82 -5.09 7.71
C ILE A 142 -6.71 -4.03 7.09
N THR A 143 -7.80 -3.74 7.79
CA THR A 143 -8.66 -2.58 7.55
C THR A 143 -8.34 -1.48 8.56
N VAL A 144 -7.94 -0.33 8.06
CA VAL A 144 -7.80 0.92 8.83
C VAL A 144 -9.08 1.72 8.65
N GLY A 145 -9.86 1.88 9.71
CA GLY A 145 -11.17 2.54 9.68
C GLY A 145 -11.11 4.01 9.25
N ASN A 146 -12.24 4.55 8.83
CA ASN A 146 -12.35 5.96 8.41
C ASN A 146 -11.82 6.90 9.50
N GLY A 147 -11.01 7.88 9.12
CA GLY A 147 -10.43 8.84 10.05
C GLY A 147 -9.46 8.27 11.07
N ALA A 148 -9.15 6.98 11.05
CA ALA A 148 -8.16 6.41 11.95
C ALA A 148 -6.75 6.93 11.66
N VAL A 149 -5.92 6.98 12.69
CA VAL A 149 -4.51 7.40 12.60
C VAL A 149 -3.63 6.29 13.12
N LEU A 150 -2.72 5.79 12.28
CA LEU A 150 -1.62 4.94 12.70
C LEU A 150 -0.39 5.82 12.87
N ALA A 151 0.04 6.02 14.12
CA ALA A 151 1.11 6.96 14.48
C ALA A 151 2.46 6.57 13.89
N LEU A 152 3.38 7.53 13.88
CA LEU A 152 4.73 7.40 13.35
C LEU A 152 5.43 6.12 13.86
N GLY A 153 6.02 5.34 12.95
CA GLY A 153 6.78 4.14 13.28
C GLY A 153 5.97 2.97 13.86
N SER A 154 4.65 3.05 13.85
CA SER A 154 3.78 2.03 14.45
C SER A 154 3.47 0.89 13.49
N VAL A 155 3.09 -0.29 14.02
CA VAL A 155 2.76 -1.48 13.23
C VAL A 155 1.33 -1.93 13.52
N ALA A 156 0.44 -1.80 12.53
CA ALA A 156 -0.92 -2.33 12.60
C ALA A 156 -0.90 -3.84 12.29
N THR A 157 -1.20 -4.65 13.31
CA THR A 157 -1.30 -6.12 13.25
C THR A 157 -2.74 -6.61 13.36
N ARG A 158 -3.71 -5.71 13.45
CA ARG A 158 -5.16 -5.92 13.51
C ARG A 158 -5.89 -4.72 12.94
N ASN A 159 -7.17 -4.87 12.66
CA ASN A 159 -8.01 -3.78 12.19
C ASN A 159 -8.02 -2.62 13.19
N LEU A 160 -8.07 -1.40 12.67
CA LEU A 160 -8.11 -0.17 13.44
C LEU A 160 -9.52 0.43 13.37
N ASP A 161 -10.09 0.76 14.54
CA ASP A 161 -11.42 1.37 14.64
C ASP A 161 -11.45 2.75 13.97
N PRO A 162 -12.59 3.16 13.40
CA PRO A 162 -12.75 4.49 12.86
C PRO A 162 -12.46 5.58 13.90
N TRP A 163 -11.94 6.73 13.43
CA TRP A 163 -11.71 7.93 14.24
C TRP A 163 -10.89 7.68 15.51
N THR A 164 -9.95 6.75 15.46
CA THR A 164 -9.14 6.34 16.61
C THR A 164 -7.65 6.46 16.27
N VAL A 165 -6.87 6.93 17.22
CA VAL A 165 -5.40 7.02 17.13
C VAL A 165 -4.77 5.79 17.74
N TYR A 166 -3.88 5.15 16.99
CA TYR A 166 -3.12 3.97 17.41
C TYR A 166 -1.62 4.26 17.35
N ALA A 167 -0.87 3.73 18.31
CA ALA A 167 0.59 3.83 18.33
C ALA A 167 1.25 2.58 18.87
N GLY A 168 2.53 2.37 18.52
CA GLY A 168 3.39 1.30 19.05
C GLY A 168 3.55 0.10 18.12
N VAL A 169 4.34 -0.90 18.58
CA VAL A 169 4.63 -2.17 17.91
C VAL A 169 4.40 -3.30 18.89
N PRO A 170 3.30 -4.04 18.75
CA PRO A 170 2.14 -3.82 17.88
C PRO A 170 1.33 -2.59 18.29
N ALA A 171 0.65 -1.96 17.34
CA ALA A 171 -0.13 -0.75 17.59
C ALA A 171 -1.30 -0.99 18.56
N ARG A 172 -1.48 -0.08 19.52
CA ARG A 172 -2.55 -0.10 20.52
C ARG A 172 -3.30 1.22 20.46
N LYS A 173 -4.57 1.18 20.81
CA LYS A 173 -5.43 2.36 20.92
C LYS A 173 -4.88 3.33 21.94
N ILE A 174 -4.70 4.58 21.55
CA ILE A 174 -4.21 5.66 22.40
C ILE A 174 -5.35 6.59 22.82
N LYS A 175 -6.13 7.08 21.84
CA LYS A 175 -7.22 8.01 22.09
C LYS A 175 -8.22 8.03 20.94
N GLN A 176 -9.39 8.56 21.19
CA GLN A 176 -10.36 8.89 20.15
C GLN A 176 -9.91 10.17 19.42
N ARG A 177 -10.15 10.20 18.11
CA ARG A 177 -9.98 11.39 17.27
C ARG A 177 -11.34 12.01 17.02
N THR A 178 -11.46 13.32 17.15
CA THR A 178 -12.72 14.01 16.81
C THR A 178 -12.99 13.88 15.30
N PRO A 179 -14.17 13.38 14.89
CA PRO A 179 -14.55 13.37 13.49
C PRO A 179 -14.52 14.78 12.89
N ARG A 180 -14.18 14.89 11.61
CA ARG A 180 -14.34 16.15 10.88
C ARG A 180 -15.84 16.42 10.74
N THR A 181 -16.29 17.53 11.25
CA THR A 181 -17.59 18.13 10.85
C THR A 181 -17.40 18.69 9.46
N SER A 182 -18.20 18.21 8.50
CA SER A 182 -18.29 18.75 7.13
C SER A 182 -18.80 20.18 7.16
#